data_203a7a2074ecc6c77e56aa02605e2c79
#
_entry.id   203a7a2074ecc6c77e56aa02605e2c79
#
_cell.length_a   1.000
_cell.length_b   1.000
_cell.length_c   1.000
_cell.angle_alpha   90.00
_cell.angle_beta   90.00
_cell.angle_gamma   90.00
#
_symmetry.space_group_name_H-M   'P 1'
#
loop_
_entity.id
_entity.type
_entity.pdbx_description
1 polymer ?
#
loop_
_entity_poly.entity_id
_entity_poly.type
_entity_poly.pdbx_seq_one_letter_code
_entity_poly.pdbx_strand_id
1 'polypeptide(L)'
;VVDEPKDGAMEVTTPSWRPDLTMPADLVEEIARLDGYDKIPVILPSAPAGIGLTLAQKARRLSAAVLAEGGLVEVESYPFVSDTWDRQGIASSDPRRSALRLRNPMADDSPWLRTSVLDTLLDVAGRNVARSNADVAIFEVAKVAQPQGTVPAELPGADQRPSDEVLAALEAGIPAQPWHIGGVLTGNAQRSGVLSQARAFDWADALEYVRSVARGLGVRVEVTRAWVESPTAHKGAPM
;
A
#
# COMPACT_ATOMS: atom_id res chain seq x y z
N VAL A 1 -16.26 5.67 46.55
CA VAL A 1 -17.19 4.97 47.41
C VAL A 1 -17.64 3.74 46.62
N VAL A 2 -17.64 2.59 47.27
CA VAL A 2 -18.10 1.33 46.66
C VAL A 2 -19.26 0.85 47.52
N ASP A 3 -20.40 0.61 46.89
CA ASP A 3 -21.56 0.03 47.58
C ASP A 3 -21.44 -1.50 47.66
N GLU A 4 -22.17 -2.11 48.61
CA GLU A 4 -22.18 -3.56 48.70
C GLU A 4 -22.77 -4.19 47.43
N PRO A 5 -22.16 -5.29 46.95
CA PRO A 5 -22.63 -5.95 45.73
C PRO A 5 -24.09 -6.39 45.85
N LYS A 6 -24.93 -5.98 44.88
CA LYS A 6 -26.28 -6.49 44.71
C LYS A 6 -26.36 -7.20 43.38
N ASP A 7 -26.88 -8.45 43.41
CA ASP A 7 -27.09 -9.26 42.21
C ASP A 7 -25.82 -9.43 41.31
N GLY A 8 -24.62 -9.49 41.92
CA GLY A 8 -23.37 -9.62 41.21
C GLY A 8 -22.84 -8.34 40.58
N ALA A 9 -23.50 -7.19 40.79
CA ALA A 9 -23.06 -5.88 40.36
C ALA A 9 -22.76 -4.98 41.56
N MET A 10 -21.83 -4.08 41.44
CA MET A 10 -21.54 -3.02 42.43
C MET A 10 -21.55 -1.66 41.76
N GLU A 11 -22.06 -0.67 42.47
CA GLU A 11 -21.97 0.71 42.05
C GLU A 11 -20.70 1.34 42.61
N VAL A 12 -19.94 2.01 41.75
CA VAL A 12 -18.67 2.66 42.11
C VAL A 12 -18.77 4.14 41.78
N THR A 13 -18.69 4.99 42.80
CA THR A 13 -18.55 6.44 42.61
C THR A 13 -17.07 6.79 42.60
N THR A 14 -16.58 7.21 41.46
CA THR A 14 -15.17 7.63 41.29
C THR A 14 -14.93 8.96 41.98
N PRO A 15 -13.73 9.18 42.59
CA PRO A 15 -13.41 10.45 43.21
C PRO A 15 -13.23 11.54 42.16
N SER A 16 -13.51 12.81 42.55
CA SER A 16 -13.44 13.95 41.62
C SER A 16 -12.03 14.23 41.07
N TRP A 17 -10.99 13.72 41.70
CA TRP A 17 -9.60 13.85 41.23
C TRP A 17 -9.16 12.72 40.28
N ARG A 18 -10.06 11.77 39.95
CA ARG A 18 -9.83 10.68 38.97
C ARG A 18 -10.84 10.81 37.80
N PRO A 19 -10.71 11.87 36.97
CA PRO A 19 -11.60 12.06 35.82
C PRO A 19 -11.40 11.05 34.70
N ASP A 20 -10.33 10.27 34.79
CA ASP A 20 -9.96 9.18 33.90
C ASP A 20 -10.82 7.91 34.09
N LEU A 21 -11.36 7.69 35.30
CA LEU A 21 -12.17 6.51 35.60
C LEU A 21 -13.63 6.72 35.20
N THR A 22 -13.95 6.46 33.94
CA THR A 22 -15.26 6.76 33.35
C THR A 22 -16.10 5.52 33.00
N MET A 23 -15.46 4.36 32.92
CA MET A 23 -16.13 3.13 32.52
C MET A 23 -15.66 1.93 33.38
N PRO A 24 -16.41 0.81 33.41
CA PRO A 24 -16.04 -0.36 34.19
C PRO A 24 -14.65 -0.93 33.86
N ALA A 25 -14.21 -0.82 32.62
CA ALA A 25 -12.88 -1.29 32.20
C ALA A 25 -11.74 -0.56 32.91
N ASP A 26 -11.90 0.75 33.18
CA ASP A 26 -10.91 1.55 33.90
C ASP A 26 -10.73 1.03 35.34
N LEU A 27 -11.84 0.64 35.97
CA LEU A 27 -11.81 0.05 37.32
C LEU A 27 -11.16 -1.34 37.32
N VAL A 28 -11.40 -2.15 36.29
CA VAL A 28 -10.76 -3.45 36.13
C VAL A 28 -9.25 -3.27 35.99
N GLU A 29 -8.78 -2.27 35.24
CA GLU A 29 -7.38 -1.97 35.11
C GLU A 29 -6.74 -1.58 36.45
N GLU A 30 -7.37 -0.69 37.23
CA GLU A 30 -6.90 -0.29 38.53
C GLU A 30 -6.76 -1.48 39.51
N ILE A 31 -7.74 -2.38 39.51
CA ILE A 31 -7.69 -3.60 40.31
C ILE A 31 -6.56 -4.51 39.84
N ALA A 32 -6.46 -4.75 38.55
CA ALA A 32 -5.42 -5.62 37.97
C ALA A 32 -4.01 -5.09 38.25
N ARG A 33 -3.83 -3.78 38.20
CA ARG A 33 -2.57 -3.11 38.52
C ARG A 33 -2.13 -3.33 39.98
N LEU A 34 -3.09 -3.30 40.89
CA LEU A 34 -2.80 -3.50 42.34
C LEU A 34 -2.68 -4.96 42.72
N ASP A 35 -3.51 -5.82 42.11
CA ASP A 35 -3.52 -7.26 42.38
C ASP A 35 -2.37 -8.02 41.70
N GLY A 36 -1.93 -7.49 40.55
CA GLY A 36 -0.83 -8.01 39.73
C GLY A 36 -1.32 -8.53 38.36
N TYR A 37 -0.74 -7.99 37.30
CA TYR A 37 -1.03 -8.43 35.92
C TYR A 37 -0.62 -9.89 35.65
N ASP A 38 0.34 -10.43 36.41
CA ASP A 38 0.79 -11.81 36.34
C ASP A 38 -0.28 -12.82 36.75
N LYS A 39 -1.31 -12.38 37.47
CA LYS A 39 -2.47 -13.21 37.84
C LYS A 39 -3.52 -13.32 36.74
N ILE A 40 -3.45 -12.44 35.72
CA ILE A 40 -4.37 -12.50 34.59
C ILE A 40 -4.02 -13.70 33.71
N PRO A 41 -4.94 -14.67 33.53
CA PRO A 41 -4.64 -15.86 32.75
C PRO A 41 -4.42 -15.50 31.28
N VAL A 42 -3.35 -16.02 30.70
CA VAL A 42 -3.11 -15.91 29.25
C VAL A 42 -4.02 -16.89 28.53
N ILE A 43 -5.08 -16.37 27.93
CA ILE A 43 -5.99 -17.17 27.12
C ILE A 43 -5.68 -16.90 25.66
N LEU A 44 -5.08 -17.86 24.96
CA LEU A 44 -4.89 -17.79 23.52
C LEU A 44 -6.25 -18.00 22.84
N PRO A 45 -6.75 -17.02 22.08
CA PRO A 45 -7.98 -17.22 21.32
C PRO A 45 -7.78 -18.34 20.31
N SER A 46 -8.63 -19.36 20.35
CA SER A 46 -8.67 -20.36 19.30
C SER A 46 -9.29 -19.74 18.06
N ALA A 47 -8.52 -19.64 16.99
CA ALA A 47 -9.08 -19.27 15.70
C ALA A 47 -10.05 -20.37 15.25
N PRO A 48 -11.33 -20.05 14.97
CA PRO A 48 -12.23 -21.05 14.38
C PRO A 48 -11.61 -21.55 13.07
N ALA A 49 -11.81 -22.84 12.78
CA ALA A 49 -11.43 -23.43 11.51
C ALA A 49 -12.06 -22.59 10.40
N GLY A 50 -11.27 -21.80 9.72
CA GLY A 50 -11.73 -20.80 8.78
C GLY A 50 -11.49 -21.20 7.35
N ILE A 51 -11.99 -20.39 6.42
CA ILE A 51 -11.85 -20.55 4.98
C ILE A 51 -10.37 -20.30 4.54
N GLY A 52 -9.53 -19.78 5.46
CA GLY A 52 -8.16 -19.39 5.18
C GLY A 52 -8.09 -18.09 4.34
N LEU A 53 -7.04 -17.96 3.54
CA LEU A 53 -6.85 -16.79 2.70
C LEU A 53 -7.86 -16.74 1.55
N THR A 54 -8.39 -15.55 1.28
CA THR A 54 -9.18 -15.30 0.07
C THR A 54 -8.35 -15.53 -1.20
N LEU A 55 -9.01 -15.71 -2.33
CA LEU A 55 -8.33 -15.87 -3.62
C LEU A 55 -7.42 -14.68 -3.93
N ALA A 56 -7.87 -13.45 -3.68
CA ALA A 56 -7.09 -12.24 -3.87
C ALA A 56 -5.84 -12.20 -2.97
N GLN A 57 -5.96 -12.62 -1.71
CA GLN A 57 -4.81 -12.70 -0.80
C GLN A 57 -3.80 -13.77 -1.25
N LYS A 58 -4.27 -14.92 -1.71
CA LYS A 58 -3.42 -16.00 -2.26
C LYS A 58 -2.69 -15.50 -3.52
N ALA A 59 -3.42 -14.88 -4.45
CA ALA A 59 -2.86 -14.34 -5.69
C ALA A 59 -1.75 -13.33 -5.41
N ARG A 60 -1.98 -12.38 -4.48
CA ARG A 60 -0.98 -11.38 -4.09
C ARG A 60 0.29 -12.03 -3.52
N ARG A 61 0.15 -12.96 -2.56
CA ARG A 61 1.29 -13.65 -1.96
C ARG A 61 2.07 -14.48 -2.98
N LEU A 62 1.35 -15.19 -3.85
CA LEU A 62 1.98 -15.99 -4.90
C LEU A 62 2.74 -15.12 -5.89
N SER A 63 2.17 -13.98 -6.29
CA SER A 63 2.84 -13.05 -7.21
C SER A 63 4.14 -12.52 -6.63
N ALA A 64 4.13 -12.12 -5.34
CA ALA A 64 5.35 -11.67 -4.65
C ALA A 64 6.40 -12.78 -4.57
N ALA A 65 6.00 -14.00 -4.21
CA ALA A 65 6.90 -15.15 -4.14
C ALA A 65 7.54 -15.45 -5.50
N VAL A 66 6.76 -15.49 -6.58
CA VAL A 66 7.26 -15.75 -7.94
C VAL A 66 8.29 -14.71 -8.39
N LEU A 67 8.05 -13.44 -8.09
CA LEU A 67 8.99 -12.38 -8.46
C LEU A 67 10.27 -12.44 -7.62
N ALA A 68 10.14 -12.71 -6.32
CA ALA A 68 11.29 -12.88 -5.43
C ALA A 68 12.14 -14.11 -5.81
N GLU A 69 11.51 -15.25 -6.12
CA GLU A 69 12.18 -16.45 -6.63
C GLU A 69 12.87 -16.20 -7.99
N GLY A 70 12.29 -15.29 -8.79
CA GLY A 70 12.89 -14.81 -10.03
C GLY A 70 14.11 -13.90 -9.84
N GLY A 71 14.46 -13.55 -8.60
CA GLY A 71 15.63 -12.74 -8.26
C GLY A 71 15.35 -11.24 -8.13
N LEU A 72 14.10 -10.79 -8.13
CA LEU A 72 13.76 -9.41 -7.84
C LEU A 72 13.68 -9.17 -6.34
N VAL A 73 14.01 -7.97 -5.92
CA VAL A 73 13.88 -7.53 -4.53
C VAL A 73 12.55 -6.81 -4.33
N GLU A 74 11.75 -7.28 -3.38
CA GLU A 74 10.52 -6.58 -3.01
C GLU A 74 10.87 -5.29 -2.26
N VAL A 75 10.20 -4.21 -2.64
CA VAL A 75 10.29 -2.93 -1.94
C VAL A 75 8.90 -2.51 -1.48
N GLU A 76 8.86 -1.76 -0.39
CA GLU A 76 7.63 -1.20 0.16
C GLU A 76 7.80 0.30 0.28
N SER A 77 6.91 1.05 -0.39
CA SER A 77 6.97 2.51 -0.45
C SER A 77 5.70 3.12 0.11
N TYR A 78 5.83 4.29 0.72
CA TYR A 78 4.65 5.10 1.04
C TYR A 78 3.92 5.51 -0.25
N PRO A 79 2.58 5.60 -0.23
CA PRO A 79 1.79 5.90 -1.43
C PRO A 79 1.76 7.39 -1.78
N PHE A 80 2.62 8.18 -1.19
CA PHE A 80 2.68 9.63 -1.35
C PHE A 80 3.74 9.99 -2.39
N VAL A 81 3.35 10.82 -3.38
CA VAL A 81 4.21 11.17 -4.50
C VAL A 81 4.22 12.68 -4.75
N SER A 82 5.31 13.14 -5.35
CA SER A 82 5.45 14.50 -5.83
C SER A 82 4.95 14.63 -7.28
N ASP A 83 4.76 15.86 -7.75
CA ASP A 83 4.43 16.15 -9.14
C ASP A 83 5.67 15.99 -10.04
N THR A 84 5.93 14.76 -10.46
CA THR A 84 7.05 14.41 -11.33
C THR A 84 6.62 13.98 -12.72
N TRP A 85 5.34 14.09 -13.06
CA TRP A 85 4.76 13.55 -14.30
C TRP A 85 5.40 14.14 -15.55
N ASP A 86 5.71 15.43 -15.57
CA ASP A 86 6.40 16.07 -16.72
C ASP A 86 7.80 15.50 -16.90
N ARG A 87 8.52 15.30 -15.81
CA ARG A 87 9.87 14.71 -15.83
C ARG A 87 9.84 13.25 -16.30
N GLN A 88 8.76 12.54 -16.02
CA GLN A 88 8.53 11.17 -16.48
C GLN A 88 8.00 11.09 -17.93
N GLY A 89 7.76 12.22 -18.58
CA GLY A 89 7.21 12.28 -19.93
C GLY A 89 5.74 11.83 -20.03
N ILE A 90 5.00 11.89 -18.92
CA ILE A 90 3.58 11.53 -18.88
C ILE A 90 2.78 12.68 -19.49
N ALA A 91 1.96 12.38 -20.54
CA ALA A 91 1.15 13.38 -21.22
C ALA A 91 0.14 14.06 -20.27
N SER A 92 -0.20 15.31 -20.54
CA SER A 92 -1.15 16.07 -19.71
C SER A 92 -2.56 15.47 -19.66
N SER A 93 -2.93 14.72 -20.69
CA SER A 93 -4.21 13.99 -20.78
C SER A 93 -4.17 12.59 -20.16
N ASP A 94 -3.04 12.15 -19.64
CA ASP A 94 -2.90 10.80 -19.09
C ASP A 94 -3.66 10.67 -17.76
N PRO A 95 -4.48 9.64 -17.57
CA PRO A 95 -5.25 9.43 -16.34
C PRO A 95 -4.40 9.37 -15.07
N ARG A 96 -3.12 9.01 -15.17
CA ARG A 96 -2.19 9.00 -14.03
C ARG A 96 -2.01 10.38 -13.39
N ARG A 97 -2.25 11.46 -14.14
CA ARG A 97 -2.22 12.83 -13.61
C ARG A 97 -3.45 13.23 -12.80
N SER A 98 -4.51 12.41 -12.82
CA SER A 98 -5.70 12.62 -12.01
C SER A 98 -5.51 12.19 -10.55
N ALA A 99 -4.31 12.36 -9.99
CA ALA A 99 -4.01 11.99 -8.63
C ALA A 99 -4.78 12.84 -7.61
N LEU A 100 -5.16 12.23 -6.49
CA LEU A 100 -5.79 12.93 -5.37
C LEU A 100 -4.75 13.65 -4.53
N ARG A 101 -4.99 14.95 -4.31
CA ARG A 101 -4.16 15.75 -3.42
C ARG A 101 -4.67 15.63 -1.98
N LEU A 102 -3.79 15.31 -1.07
CA LEU A 102 -4.09 15.29 0.37
C LEU A 102 -4.28 16.72 0.88
N ARG A 103 -5.25 16.89 1.77
CA ARG A 103 -5.53 18.19 2.39
C ARG A 103 -4.44 18.57 3.40
N ASN A 104 -3.90 17.58 4.10
CA ASN A 104 -2.86 17.72 5.13
C ASN A 104 -1.76 16.68 4.87
N PRO A 105 -0.92 16.87 3.85
CA PRO A 105 0.14 15.92 3.54
C PRO A 105 1.17 15.86 4.68
N MET A 106 1.80 14.70 4.86
CA MET A 106 2.89 14.54 5.83
C MET A 106 4.16 15.29 5.41
N ALA A 107 4.35 15.45 4.09
CA ALA A 107 5.44 16.21 3.49
C ALA A 107 4.88 17.06 2.35
N ASP A 108 5.22 18.34 2.32
CA ASP A 108 4.67 19.30 1.36
C ASP A 108 5.10 19.02 -0.08
N ASP A 109 6.24 18.35 -0.27
CA ASP A 109 6.79 17.96 -1.57
C ASP A 109 6.14 16.70 -2.15
N SER A 110 5.37 15.95 -1.36
CA SER A 110 4.74 14.69 -1.76
C SER A 110 3.24 14.65 -1.38
N PRO A 111 2.44 15.61 -1.85
CA PRO A 111 1.07 15.78 -1.40
C PRO A 111 0.05 14.89 -2.13
N TRP A 112 0.46 14.09 -3.10
CA TRP A 112 -0.44 13.34 -3.96
C TRP A 112 -0.45 11.85 -3.61
N LEU A 113 -1.62 11.21 -3.72
CA LEU A 113 -1.69 9.74 -3.70
C LEU A 113 -1.30 9.18 -5.06
N ARG A 114 -0.39 8.20 -5.07
CA ARG A 114 0.07 7.58 -6.33
C ARG A 114 -1.08 6.89 -7.08
N THR A 115 -1.12 7.10 -8.38
CA THR A 115 -2.01 6.40 -9.32
C THR A 115 -1.33 5.21 -9.99
N SER A 116 -0.01 5.12 -9.86
CA SER A 116 0.83 4.03 -10.36
C SER A 116 1.91 3.68 -9.34
N VAL A 117 2.22 2.39 -9.21
CA VAL A 117 3.36 1.94 -8.39
C VAL A 117 4.71 2.32 -9.02
N LEU A 118 4.73 2.66 -10.31
CA LEU A 118 5.96 3.08 -10.99
C LEU A 118 6.51 4.40 -10.45
N ASP A 119 5.65 5.30 -9.98
CA ASP A 119 6.10 6.59 -9.43
C ASP A 119 7.08 6.38 -8.28
N THR A 120 6.72 5.53 -7.32
CA THR A 120 7.56 5.22 -6.16
C THR A 120 8.72 4.28 -6.49
N LEU A 121 8.51 3.31 -7.40
CA LEU A 121 9.57 2.40 -7.84
C LEU A 121 10.71 3.13 -8.56
N LEU A 122 10.39 4.12 -9.40
CA LEU A 122 11.41 4.92 -10.09
C LEU A 122 12.24 5.74 -9.10
N ASP A 123 11.62 6.27 -8.04
CA ASP A 123 12.35 6.97 -6.98
C ASP A 123 13.26 6.03 -6.19
N VAL A 124 12.80 4.80 -5.89
CA VAL A 124 13.64 3.78 -5.24
C VAL A 124 14.81 3.39 -6.13
N ALA A 125 14.55 3.12 -7.41
CA ALA A 125 15.60 2.77 -8.37
C ALA A 125 16.62 3.91 -8.50
N GLY A 126 16.16 5.15 -8.65
CA GLY A 126 17.01 6.34 -8.74
C GLY A 126 17.91 6.51 -7.51
N ARG A 127 17.36 6.32 -6.30
CA ARG A 127 18.17 6.36 -5.06
C ARG A 127 19.22 5.27 -4.99
N ASN A 128 18.92 4.07 -5.48
CA ASN A 128 19.87 2.97 -5.53
C ASN A 128 20.99 3.24 -6.51
N VAL A 129 20.66 3.68 -7.72
CA VAL A 129 21.67 4.06 -8.74
C VAL A 129 22.57 5.19 -8.24
N ALA A 130 22.01 6.22 -7.61
CA ALA A 130 22.77 7.32 -7.02
C ALA A 130 23.73 6.86 -5.90
N ARG A 131 23.46 5.70 -5.28
CA ARG A 131 24.34 5.06 -4.27
C ARG A 131 25.28 4.00 -4.87
N SER A 132 25.50 4.04 -6.17
CA SER A 132 26.35 3.12 -6.93
C SER A 132 25.82 1.68 -7.05
N ASN A 133 24.56 1.44 -6.76
CA ASN A 133 23.90 0.18 -7.06
C ASN A 133 23.36 0.22 -8.49
N ALA A 134 24.21 -0.03 -9.48
CA ALA A 134 23.82 0.09 -10.89
C ALA A 134 22.88 -1.05 -11.37
N ASP A 135 23.03 -2.24 -10.80
CA ASP A 135 22.24 -3.42 -11.15
C ASP A 135 21.05 -3.49 -10.18
N VAL A 136 19.89 -3.01 -10.60
CA VAL A 136 18.67 -2.96 -9.78
C VAL A 136 17.56 -3.73 -10.45
N ALA A 137 17.02 -4.71 -9.74
CA ALA A 137 15.84 -5.47 -10.12
C ALA A 137 14.89 -5.48 -8.91
N ILE A 138 13.89 -4.62 -8.93
CA ILE A 138 12.98 -4.41 -7.82
C ILE A 138 11.52 -4.53 -8.26
N PHE A 139 10.65 -4.89 -7.32
CA PHE A 139 9.21 -4.89 -7.54
C PHE A 139 8.46 -4.43 -6.30
N GLU A 140 7.22 -4.04 -6.48
CA GLU A 140 6.29 -3.69 -5.40
C GLU A 140 4.90 -4.25 -5.72
N VAL A 141 4.24 -4.82 -4.70
CA VAL A 141 2.85 -5.25 -4.76
C VAL A 141 2.06 -4.35 -3.82
N ALA A 142 1.39 -3.36 -4.36
CA ALA A 142 0.77 -2.34 -3.53
C ALA A 142 -0.51 -1.76 -4.13
N LYS A 143 -1.25 -1.04 -3.29
CA LYS A 143 -2.43 -0.31 -3.72
C LYS A 143 -2.05 1.01 -4.41
N VAL A 144 -2.86 1.38 -5.38
CA VAL A 144 -2.86 2.69 -6.01
C VAL A 144 -4.22 3.35 -5.78
N ALA A 145 -4.29 4.68 -5.85
CA ALA A 145 -5.54 5.42 -5.71
C ALA A 145 -6.02 5.87 -7.09
N GLN A 146 -7.15 5.34 -7.53
CA GLN A 146 -7.79 5.73 -8.79
C GLN A 146 -9.02 6.58 -8.46
N PRO A 147 -8.98 7.90 -8.69
CA PRO A 147 -10.11 8.77 -8.41
C PRO A 147 -11.36 8.31 -9.17
N GLN A 148 -12.45 8.15 -8.44
CA GLN A 148 -13.76 7.82 -8.97
C GLN A 148 -14.78 8.73 -8.29
N GLY A 149 -15.70 9.29 -9.08
CA GLY A 149 -16.75 10.14 -8.56
C GLY A 149 -16.29 11.54 -8.12
N THR A 150 -17.15 12.23 -7.42
CA THR A 150 -16.91 13.59 -6.93
C THR A 150 -16.76 13.54 -5.42
N VAL A 151 -15.64 14.03 -4.92
CA VAL A 151 -15.47 14.22 -3.48
C VAL A 151 -16.39 15.36 -3.02
N PRO A 152 -17.21 15.19 -1.98
CA PRO A 152 -18.04 16.27 -1.46
C PRO A 152 -17.20 17.51 -1.14
N ALA A 153 -17.68 18.69 -1.54
CA ALA A 153 -16.97 19.95 -1.32
C ALA A 153 -16.89 20.31 0.17
N GLU A 154 -17.90 19.94 0.94
CA GLU A 154 -17.97 20.18 2.37
C GLU A 154 -18.04 18.86 3.14
N LEU A 155 -17.23 18.78 4.17
CA LEU A 155 -17.28 17.67 5.13
C LEU A 155 -18.28 18.01 6.24
N PRO A 156 -19.05 17.04 6.72
CA PRO A 156 -19.95 17.25 7.85
C PRO A 156 -19.17 17.68 9.11
N GLY A 157 -19.81 18.49 9.95
CA GLY A 157 -19.28 18.84 11.26
C GLY A 157 -19.17 17.62 12.19
N ALA A 158 -18.42 17.78 13.27
CA ALA A 158 -18.23 16.71 14.25
C ALA A 158 -19.28 16.74 15.38
N ASP A 159 -20.16 17.73 15.39
CA ASP A 159 -21.15 18.00 16.44
C ASP A 159 -22.42 17.15 16.31
N GLN A 160 -22.70 16.66 15.11
CA GLN A 160 -23.86 15.82 14.82
C GLN A 160 -23.51 14.64 13.92
N ARG A 161 -24.22 13.52 14.12
CA ARG A 161 -24.09 12.41 13.17
C ARG A 161 -24.66 12.84 11.80
N PRO A 162 -23.90 12.71 10.71
CA PRO A 162 -24.38 13.00 9.36
C PRO A 162 -25.57 12.11 8.99
N SER A 163 -26.42 12.59 8.07
CA SER A 163 -27.47 11.76 7.50
C SER A 163 -26.90 10.59 6.68
N ASP A 164 -27.71 9.56 6.47
CA ASP A 164 -27.28 8.39 5.71
C ASP A 164 -26.96 8.74 4.23
N GLU A 165 -27.64 9.76 3.67
CA GLU A 165 -27.33 10.28 2.32
C GLU A 165 -25.95 10.94 2.27
N VAL A 166 -25.60 11.71 3.31
CA VAL A 166 -24.26 12.34 3.40
C VAL A 166 -23.19 11.28 3.57
N LEU A 167 -23.42 10.26 4.39
CA LEU A 167 -22.51 9.13 4.55
C LEU A 167 -22.32 8.38 3.24
N ALA A 168 -23.39 8.09 2.51
CA ALA A 168 -23.33 7.43 1.21
C ALA A 168 -22.57 8.27 0.17
N ALA A 169 -22.74 9.60 0.17
CA ALA A 169 -21.99 10.50 -0.70
C ALA A 169 -20.50 10.53 -0.37
N LEU A 170 -20.14 10.49 0.91
CA LEU A 170 -18.74 10.40 1.36
C LEU A 170 -18.11 9.07 0.93
N GLU A 171 -18.82 7.95 1.11
CA GLU A 171 -18.35 6.63 0.67
C GLU A 171 -18.16 6.56 -0.85
N ALA A 172 -19.09 7.13 -1.63
CA ALA A 172 -18.99 7.20 -3.08
C ALA A 172 -17.81 8.05 -3.57
N GLY A 173 -17.33 8.99 -2.74
CA GLY A 173 -16.14 9.80 -3.00
C GLY A 173 -14.81 9.10 -2.71
N ILE A 174 -14.83 7.93 -2.07
CA ILE A 174 -13.60 7.16 -1.79
C ILE A 174 -13.04 6.63 -3.12
N PRO A 175 -11.74 6.88 -3.43
CA PRO A 175 -11.15 6.38 -4.66
C PRO A 175 -11.09 4.85 -4.66
N ALA A 176 -11.22 4.23 -5.83
CA ALA A 176 -10.90 2.82 -5.97
C ALA A 176 -9.42 2.59 -5.64
N GLN A 177 -9.15 1.53 -4.88
CA GLN A 177 -7.79 1.19 -4.43
C GLN A 177 -7.41 -0.23 -4.86
N PRO A 178 -7.26 -0.48 -6.17
CA PRO A 178 -6.86 -1.79 -6.66
C PRO A 178 -5.41 -2.10 -6.26
N TRP A 179 -5.13 -3.39 -6.14
CA TRP A 179 -3.77 -3.89 -6.02
C TRP A 179 -3.10 -3.91 -7.39
N HIS A 180 -1.95 -3.29 -7.49
CA HIS A 180 -1.08 -3.30 -8.67
C HIS A 180 0.24 -3.97 -8.32
N ILE A 181 0.85 -4.55 -9.34
CA ILE A 181 2.21 -5.08 -9.31
C ILE A 181 3.00 -4.28 -10.34
N GLY A 182 4.14 -3.77 -9.94
CA GLY A 182 5.08 -3.12 -10.85
C GLY A 182 6.50 -3.56 -10.56
N GLY A 183 7.39 -3.39 -11.53
CA GLY A 183 8.80 -3.67 -11.39
C GLY A 183 9.66 -2.70 -12.20
N VAL A 184 10.88 -2.52 -11.76
CA VAL A 184 11.91 -1.74 -12.45
C VAL A 184 13.19 -2.56 -12.53
N LEU A 185 13.71 -2.66 -13.73
CA LEU A 185 14.94 -3.38 -14.05
C LEU A 185 15.93 -2.40 -14.66
N THR A 186 17.17 -2.35 -14.15
CA THR A 186 18.25 -1.55 -14.73
C THR A 186 19.61 -2.19 -14.46
N GLY A 187 20.59 -1.88 -15.28
CA GLY A 187 21.93 -2.47 -15.22
C GLY A 187 21.97 -3.87 -15.80
N ASN A 188 22.70 -4.78 -15.15
CA ASN A 188 22.96 -6.11 -15.67
C ASN A 188 22.02 -7.16 -15.04
N ALA A 189 21.36 -7.94 -15.89
CA ALA A 189 20.65 -9.16 -15.51
C ALA A 189 21.65 -10.27 -15.11
N GLN A 190 22.79 -10.27 -15.74
CA GLN A 190 23.90 -11.19 -15.45
C GLN A 190 25.19 -10.40 -15.33
N ARG A 191 25.85 -10.52 -14.20
CA ARG A 191 27.17 -9.90 -14.01
C ARG A 191 28.25 -10.70 -14.70
N SER A 192 29.33 -10.02 -15.11
CA SER A 192 30.52 -10.70 -15.63
C SER A 192 31.11 -11.63 -14.58
N GLY A 193 31.46 -12.83 -14.98
CA GLY A 193 32.11 -13.85 -14.14
C GLY A 193 33.17 -14.60 -14.93
N VAL A 194 33.80 -15.60 -14.30
CA VAL A 194 34.87 -16.38 -14.91
C VAL A 194 34.39 -17.12 -16.17
N LEU A 195 33.14 -17.54 -16.21
CA LEU A 195 32.56 -18.34 -17.29
C LEU A 195 31.44 -17.62 -18.06
N SER A 196 31.17 -16.34 -17.75
CA SER A 196 30.07 -15.60 -18.34
C SER A 196 30.42 -14.14 -18.61
N GLN A 197 29.89 -13.61 -19.71
CA GLN A 197 29.94 -12.17 -19.98
C GLN A 197 28.74 -11.48 -19.32
N ALA A 198 28.91 -10.18 -19.02
CA ALA A 198 27.80 -9.37 -18.54
C ALA A 198 26.69 -9.29 -19.62
N ARG A 199 25.43 -9.34 -19.17
CA ARG A 199 24.25 -9.12 -20.01
C ARG A 199 23.34 -8.11 -19.33
N ALA A 200 23.06 -7.03 -20.01
CA ALA A 200 22.12 -6.02 -19.51
C ALA A 200 20.69 -6.57 -19.49
N PHE A 201 19.86 -6.02 -18.59
CA PHE A 201 18.41 -6.23 -18.66
C PHE A 201 17.84 -5.64 -19.95
N ASP A 202 16.85 -6.32 -20.51
CA ASP A 202 16.09 -5.86 -21.65
C ASP A 202 14.58 -6.05 -21.48
N TRP A 203 13.79 -5.67 -22.49
CA TRP A 203 12.34 -5.80 -22.45
C TRP A 203 11.84 -7.24 -22.35
N ALA A 204 12.62 -8.21 -22.85
CA ALA A 204 12.25 -9.63 -22.80
C ALA A 204 12.34 -10.16 -21.36
N ASP A 205 13.30 -9.69 -20.57
CA ASP A 205 13.38 -10.00 -19.14
C ASP A 205 12.12 -9.51 -18.41
N ALA A 206 11.72 -8.26 -18.64
CA ALA A 206 10.52 -7.69 -18.01
C ALA A 206 9.26 -8.49 -18.40
N LEU A 207 9.14 -8.88 -19.68
CA LEU A 207 8.02 -9.69 -20.15
C LEU A 207 8.02 -11.10 -19.54
N GLU A 208 9.19 -11.69 -19.34
CA GLU A 208 9.30 -13.03 -18.72
C GLU A 208 8.85 -13.01 -17.24
N TYR A 209 9.12 -11.94 -16.49
CA TYR A 209 8.58 -11.78 -15.13
C TYR A 209 7.04 -11.70 -15.14
N VAL A 210 6.45 -10.95 -16.08
CA VAL A 210 4.99 -10.91 -16.23
C VAL A 210 4.43 -12.29 -16.55
N ARG A 211 5.06 -13.03 -17.47
CA ARG A 211 4.67 -14.40 -17.81
C ARG A 211 4.81 -15.35 -16.64
N SER A 212 5.86 -15.21 -15.84
CA SER A 212 6.08 -16.03 -14.65
C SER A 212 4.99 -15.85 -13.61
N VAL A 213 4.59 -14.59 -13.33
CA VAL A 213 3.46 -14.29 -12.46
C VAL A 213 2.17 -14.88 -13.05
N ALA A 214 1.92 -14.71 -14.34
CA ALA A 214 0.74 -15.26 -15.01
C ALA A 214 0.67 -16.80 -14.92
N ARG A 215 1.79 -17.49 -15.14
CA ARG A 215 1.89 -18.95 -14.97
C ARG A 215 1.60 -19.36 -13.53
N GLY A 216 2.18 -18.65 -12.54
CA GLY A 216 1.94 -18.91 -11.13
C GLY A 216 0.47 -18.76 -10.75
N LEU A 217 -0.21 -17.77 -11.31
CA LEU A 217 -1.63 -17.50 -11.08
C LEU A 217 -2.58 -18.39 -11.92
N GLY A 218 -2.04 -19.18 -12.86
CA GLY A 218 -2.86 -19.97 -13.77
C GLY A 218 -3.66 -19.13 -14.78
N VAL A 219 -3.21 -17.89 -15.06
CA VAL A 219 -3.85 -17.01 -16.05
C VAL A 219 -3.06 -16.96 -17.34
N ARG A 220 -3.76 -16.77 -18.47
CA ARG A 220 -3.12 -16.61 -19.78
C ARG A 220 -2.89 -15.12 -20.04
N VAL A 221 -1.67 -14.77 -20.46
CA VAL A 221 -1.29 -13.44 -20.90
C VAL A 221 -1.02 -13.47 -22.39
N GLU A 222 -1.67 -12.60 -23.14
CA GLU A 222 -1.41 -12.35 -24.55
C GLU A 222 -0.56 -11.09 -24.70
N VAL A 223 0.50 -11.20 -25.49
CA VAL A 223 1.42 -10.11 -25.76
C VAL A 223 1.08 -9.50 -27.11
N THR A 224 0.62 -8.26 -27.10
CA THR A 224 0.32 -7.52 -28.32
C THR A 224 1.29 -6.37 -28.49
N ARG A 225 1.64 -6.02 -29.74
CA ARG A 225 2.39 -4.79 -30.02
C ARG A 225 1.40 -3.62 -30.03
N ALA A 226 1.55 -2.71 -29.07
CA ALA A 226 0.89 -1.43 -29.13
C ALA A 226 1.93 -0.36 -29.50
N TRP A 227 1.67 0.40 -30.55
CA TRP A 227 2.41 1.64 -30.80
C TRP A 227 1.78 2.72 -29.94
N VAL A 228 2.49 3.10 -28.88
CA VAL A 228 2.18 4.33 -28.17
C VAL A 228 3.01 5.42 -28.88
N GLU A 229 2.35 6.36 -29.52
CA GLU A 229 3.03 7.58 -29.95
C GLU A 229 3.52 8.30 -28.70
N SER A 230 4.80 8.15 -28.40
CA SER A 230 5.43 8.94 -27.36
C SER A 230 5.60 10.35 -27.88
N PRO A 231 5.06 11.39 -27.21
CA PRO A 231 5.25 12.79 -27.63
C PRO A 231 6.72 13.23 -27.61
N THR A 232 7.62 12.41 -27.04
CA THR A 232 9.04 12.70 -26.86
C THR A 232 9.96 11.67 -27.53
N ALA A 233 9.55 11.10 -28.68
CA ALA A 233 10.52 10.41 -29.51
C ALA A 233 11.54 11.45 -29.99
N HIS A 234 12.65 11.59 -29.26
CA HIS A 234 13.81 12.34 -29.73
C HIS A 234 14.16 11.82 -31.11
N LYS A 235 13.97 12.66 -32.14
CA LYS A 235 14.52 12.44 -33.47
C LYS A 235 16.04 12.35 -33.29
N GLY A 236 16.61 11.14 -33.32
CA GLY A 236 18.05 11.01 -33.37
C GLY A 236 18.72 9.86 -32.64
N ALA A 237 18.05 8.74 -32.33
CA ALA A 237 18.76 7.50 -32.02
C ALA A 237 18.68 6.57 -33.23
N PRO A 238 19.83 6.22 -33.89
CA PRO A 238 19.84 5.15 -34.89
C PRO A 238 19.52 3.82 -34.22
N MET A 239 18.80 2.97 -34.94
CA MET A 239 18.45 1.60 -34.58
C MET A 239 19.67 0.73 -34.26
#